data_f3103ff802f060401bcb7445aa8c44a1
#
_entry.id   f3103ff802f060401bcb7445aa8c44a1
#
_cell.length_a   1.000
_cell.length_b   1.000
_cell.length_c   1.000
_cell.angle_alpha   90.00
_cell.angle_beta   90.00
_cell.angle_gamma   90.00
#
_symmetry.space_group_name_H-M   'P 1'
#
loop_
_entity.id
_entity.type
_entity.pdbx_description
1 polymer ?
#
loop_
_entity_poly.entity_id
_entity_poly.type
_entity_poly.pdbx_seq_one_letter_code
_entity_poly.pdbx_strand_id
1 'polypeptide(L)'
;ETDNETFDSVEQQIIHEVSTVENWQFNTYIERQKVYVDRSRDAAVQGLVNDTRAAVNDAVTDFSRHIHNGVNELFVYKREVIETETELKAFRVDHNLSRPARYYSGRTYKIGVLFVILLVEAVLNGVFLSKGSEFGLIGGIFEALIIASINVIWGLAIGRLALPRLAYRGLVSKILGIVLVIFGGALAFGFNLGVAHYRTAMSGDPFEASLIAYQTLILHPFGIGDIKSWGLFFIGMTFSSIAALDGWLMDDPYPGYGQRTRQNVEALNAYTELKGELLDEIEGIKNDAEEKIDQLAMKVKDRREELASLLVRSLTLRRQFEQHFSHIELTVNAALAA
;
A
#
# COMPACT_ATOMS: atom_id res chain seq x y z
N GLU A 1 19.48 100.83 -35.85
CA GLU A 1 18.62 101.09 -34.68
C GLU A 1 17.98 99.80 -34.33
N THR A 2 18.47 99.20 -33.27
CA THR A 2 17.93 97.97 -32.67
C THR A 2 16.88 98.42 -31.67
N ASP A 3 15.62 98.32 -32.08
CA ASP A 3 14.52 98.37 -31.10
C ASP A 3 14.71 97.21 -30.06
N ASN A 4 15.25 97.58 -28.95
CA ASN A 4 15.18 96.79 -27.75
C ASN A 4 13.77 96.96 -27.20
N GLU A 5 12.84 96.20 -27.70
CA GLU A 5 11.53 96.03 -27.00
C GLU A 5 11.79 95.44 -25.58
N THR A 6 12.01 96.37 -24.63
CA THR A 6 11.99 96.01 -23.25
C THR A 6 10.54 95.92 -22.86
N PHE A 7 10.07 94.68 -22.47
CA PHE A 7 8.73 94.42 -21.92
C PHE A 7 8.40 95.47 -20.85
N ASP A 8 7.20 96.01 -20.91
CA ASP A 8 6.70 96.88 -19.81
C ASP A 8 6.46 96.15 -18.51
N SER A 9 6.14 96.86 -17.43
CA SER A 9 5.95 96.28 -16.11
C SER A 9 4.78 95.30 -16.04
N VAL A 10 3.78 95.45 -16.88
CA VAL A 10 2.60 94.53 -16.95
C VAL A 10 2.95 93.28 -17.73
N GLU A 11 3.65 93.44 -18.86
CA GLU A 11 4.13 92.27 -19.59
C GLU A 11 5.13 91.45 -18.78
N GLN A 12 6.04 92.01 -18.01
CA GLN A 12 6.97 91.35 -17.14
C GLN A 12 6.22 90.57 -16.02
N GLN A 13 5.14 91.18 -15.48
CA GLN A 13 4.31 90.50 -14.50
C GLN A 13 3.57 89.31 -15.08
N ILE A 14 3.01 89.43 -16.28
CA ILE A 14 2.35 88.35 -17.00
C ILE A 14 3.34 87.19 -17.25
N ILE A 15 4.54 87.51 -17.76
CA ILE A 15 5.57 86.52 -17.99
C ILE A 15 5.96 85.80 -16.68
N HIS A 16 6.11 86.53 -15.59
CA HIS A 16 6.45 85.98 -14.28
C HIS A 16 5.33 85.00 -13.75
N GLU A 17 4.07 85.46 -13.83
CA GLU A 17 2.93 84.59 -13.36
C GLU A 17 2.79 83.39 -14.22
N VAL A 18 2.91 83.51 -15.56
CA VAL A 18 2.87 82.31 -16.46
C VAL A 18 4.01 81.35 -16.15
N SER A 19 5.22 81.87 -16.04
CA SER A 19 6.39 81.05 -15.72
C SER A 19 6.23 80.31 -14.39
N THR A 20 5.58 80.92 -13.41
CA THR A 20 5.26 80.28 -12.11
C THR A 20 4.25 79.15 -12.29
N VAL A 21 3.17 79.36 -13.08
CA VAL A 21 2.16 78.34 -13.33
C VAL A 21 2.73 77.20 -14.19
N GLU A 22 3.55 77.48 -15.18
CA GLU A 22 4.23 76.48 -16.00
C GLU A 22 5.14 75.58 -15.15
N ASN A 23 5.99 76.21 -14.33
CA ASN A 23 6.88 75.49 -13.43
C ASN A 23 6.10 74.63 -12.44
N TRP A 24 4.98 75.13 -11.87
CA TRP A 24 4.12 74.30 -10.98
C TRP A 24 3.47 73.14 -11.73
N GLN A 25 2.93 73.34 -12.89
CA GLN A 25 2.34 72.30 -13.73
C GLN A 25 3.38 71.26 -14.18
N PHE A 26 4.57 71.70 -14.59
CA PHE A 26 5.66 70.82 -14.97
C PHE A 26 6.09 69.93 -13.77
N ASN A 27 6.28 70.53 -12.61
CA ASN A 27 6.65 69.79 -11.41
C ASN A 27 5.54 68.78 -11.01
N THR A 28 4.28 69.21 -11.08
CA THR A 28 3.15 68.32 -10.82
C THR A 28 3.07 67.16 -11.79
N TYR A 29 3.37 67.37 -13.08
CA TYR A 29 3.46 66.37 -14.11
C TYR A 29 4.59 65.38 -13.81
N ILE A 30 5.78 65.88 -13.49
CA ILE A 30 6.93 65.03 -13.16
C ILE A 30 6.67 64.16 -11.95
N GLU A 31 6.08 64.70 -10.86
CA GLU A 31 5.70 63.93 -9.66
C GLU A 31 4.72 62.83 -10.02
N ARG A 32 3.68 63.13 -10.81
CA ARG A 32 2.70 62.10 -11.22
C ARG A 32 3.33 61.05 -12.15
N GLN A 33 4.20 61.46 -13.07
CA GLN A 33 4.92 60.50 -13.93
C GLN A 33 5.84 59.60 -13.13
N LYS A 34 6.51 60.13 -12.12
CA LYS A 34 7.35 59.33 -11.20
C LYS A 34 6.57 58.20 -10.54
N VAL A 35 5.34 58.47 -10.10
CA VAL A 35 4.47 57.43 -9.52
C VAL A 35 4.22 56.29 -10.51
N TYR A 36 3.98 56.60 -11.79
CA TYR A 36 3.79 55.54 -12.81
C TYR A 36 5.08 54.79 -13.12
N VAL A 37 6.22 55.45 -13.14
CA VAL A 37 7.54 54.82 -13.33
C VAL A 37 7.87 53.90 -12.18
N ASP A 38 7.66 54.33 -10.94
CA ASP A 38 7.92 53.50 -9.75
C ASP A 38 7.00 52.28 -9.74
N ARG A 39 5.70 52.47 -9.98
CA ARG A 39 4.75 51.33 -10.08
C ARG A 39 5.10 50.38 -11.24
N SER A 40 5.57 50.91 -12.39
CA SER A 40 5.99 50.04 -13.50
C SER A 40 7.25 49.23 -13.19
N ARG A 41 8.12 49.77 -12.34
CA ARG A 41 9.32 49.07 -11.85
C ARG A 41 8.92 47.96 -10.87
N ASP A 42 7.98 48.22 -9.94
CA ASP A 42 7.46 47.25 -9.00
C ASP A 42 6.67 46.14 -9.70
N ALA A 43 6.00 46.46 -10.80
CA ALA A 43 5.29 45.50 -11.64
C ALA A 43 6.22 44.75 -12.64
N ALA A 44 7.55 44.92 -12.53
CA ALA A 44 8.49 44.29 -13.44
C ALA A 44 8.41 42.77 -13.44
N VAL A 45 8.34 42.14 -14.62
CA VAL A 45 8.19 40.69 -14.82
C VAL A 45 9.47 39.91 -14.50
N GLN A 46 10.61 40.61 -14.32
CA GLN A 46 11.92 39.97 -14.13
C GLN A 46 11.97 39.06 -12.88
N GLY A 47 11.31 39.44 -11.77
CA GLY A 47 11.18 38.59 -10.56
C GLY A 47 10.45 37.29 -10.88
N LEU A 48 9.34 37.36 -11.61
CA LEU A 48 8.55 36.20 -12.00
C LEU A 48 9.30 35.23 -12.92
N VAL A 49 10.19 35.74 -13.78
CA VAL A 49 11.06 34.88 -14.60
C VAL A 49 12.03 34.09 -13.74
N ASN A 50 12.59 34.69 -12.69
CA ASN A 50 13.48 34.05 -11.77
C ASN A 50 12.70 32.97 -10.91
N ASP A 51 11.50 33.33 -10.44
CA ASP A 51 10.63 32.40 -9.69
C ASP A 51 10.23 31.20 -10.56
N THR A 52 9.90 31.44 -11.83
CA THR A 52 9.58 30.38 -12.80
C THR A 52 10.78 29.44 -13.00
N ARG A 53 11.98 30.04 -13.17
CA ARG A 53 13.21 29.22 -13.32
C ARG A 53 13.52 28.41 -12.07
N ALA A 54 13.35 28.99 -10.88
CA ALA A 54 13.53 28.29 -9.62
C ALA A 54 12.53 27.12 -9.50
N ALA A 55 11.24 27.37 -9.76
CA ALA A 55 10.21 26.32 -9.69
C ALA A 55 10.46 25.16 -10.65
N VAL A 56 10.93 25.46 -11.88
CA VAL A 56 11.31 24.41 -12.85
C VAL A 56 12.53 23.63 -12.39
N ASN A 57 13.56 24.32 -11.88
CA ASN A 57 14.76 23.64 -11.37
C ASN A 57 14.45 22.74 -10.16
N ASP A 58 13.60 23.19 -9.25
CA ASP A 58 13.16 22.40 -8.09
C ASP A 58 12.39 21.17 -8.57
N ALA A 59 11.43 21.31 -9.47
CA ALA A 59 10.69 20.19 -10.03
C ALA A 59 11.59 19.17 -10.73
N VAL A 60 12.57 19.62 -11.54
CA VAL A 60 13.55 18.74 -12.21
C VAL A 60 14.45 18.03 -11.19
N THR A 61 14.85 18.73 -10.13
CA THR A 61 15.70 18.17 -9.08
C THR A 61 14.93 17.10 -8.28
N ASP A 62 13.70 17.39 -7.91
CA ASP A 62 12.85 16.44 -7.19
C ASP A 62 12.55 15.22 -8.05
N PHE A 63 12.15 15.42 -9.30
CA PHE A 63 11.96 14.33 -10.26
C PHE A 63 13.22 13.46 -10.40
N SER A 64 14.38 14.08 -10.60
CA SER A 64 15.65 13.34 -10.76
C SER A 64 16.01 12.53 -9.51
N ARG A 65 15.76 13.08 -8.33
CA ARG A 65 15.99 12.42 -7.04
C ARG A 65 15.08 11.20 -6.88
N HIS A 66 13.78 11.34 -7.14
CA HIS A 66 12.82 10.24 -7.05
C HIS A 66 13.12 9.15 -8.07
N ILE A 67 13.46 9.51 -9.33
CA ILE A 67 13.88 8.53 -10.34
C ILE A 67 15.13 7.77 -9.88
N HIS A 68 16.15 8.46 -9.39
CA HIS A 68 17.40 7.80 -8.99
C HIS A 68 17.18 6.82 -7.83
N ASN A 69 16.45 7.24 -6.81
CA ASN A 69 16.15 6.40 -5.65
C ASN A 69 15.22 5.24 -6.04
N GLY A 70 14.15 5.51 -6.77
CA GLY A 70 13.19 4.51 -7.19
C GLY A 70 13.78 3.46 -8.12
N VAL A 71 14.66 3.84 -9.05
CA VAL A 71 15.36 2.88 -9.92
C VAL A 71 16.26 1.94 -9.12
N ASN A 72 16.99 2.47 -8.13
CA ASN A 72 17.84 1.63 -7.28
C ASN A 72 17.02 0.64 -6.46
N GLU A 73 15.91 1.09 -5.89
CA GLU A 73 15.01 0.26 -5.10
C GLU A 73 14.33 -0.81 -5.99
N LEU A 74 13.77 -0.41 -7.14
CA LEU A 74 13.20 -1.33 -8.12
C LEU A 74 14.22 -2.39 -8.60
N PHE A 75 15.49 -2.02 -8.70
CA PHE A 75 16.53 -2.98 -9.10
C PHE A 75 16.71 -4.09 -8.06
N VAL A 76 16.62 -3.76 -6.76
CA VAL A 76 16.71 -4.76 -5.67
C VAL A 76 15.54 -5.74 -5.77
N TYR A 77 14.29 -5.24 -5.83
CA TYR A 77 13.11 -6.08 -5.96
C TYR A 77 13.08 -6.90 -7.25
N LYS A 78 13.50 -6.30 -8.37
CA LYS A 78 13.62 -7.02 -9.65
C LYS A 78 14.64 -8.16 -9.57
N ARG A 79 15.76 -7.95 -8.86
CA ARG A 79 16.76 -9.00 -8.65
C ARG A 79 16.17 -10.16 -7.85
N GLU A 80 15.41 -9.88 -6.80
CA GLU A 80 14.73 -10.90 -6.00
C GLU A 80 13.73 -11.70 -6.85
N VAL A 81 12.97 -11.05 -7.74
CA VAL A 81 12.08 -11.73 -8.69
C VAL A 81 12.88 -12.66 -9.59
N ILE A 82 14.00 -12.22 -10.15
CA ILE A 82 14.84 -13.02 -11.04
C ILE A 82 15.46 -14.22 -10.30
N GLU A 83 15.93 -14.01 -9.07
CA GLU A 83 16.51 -15.06 -8.23
C GLU A 83 15.46 -16.12 -7.89
N THR A 84 14.29 -15.72 -7.38
CA THR A 84 13.21 -16.64 -7.04
C THR A 84 12.64 -17.36 -8.25
N GLU A 85 12.53 -16.69 -9.40
CA GLU A 85 12.09 -17.31 -10.66
C GLU A 85 13.12 -18.34 -11.15
N THR A 86 14.41 -18.02 -11.07
CA THR A 86 15.50 -18.91 -11.47
C THR A 86 15.54 -20.15 -10.58
N GLU A 87 15.44 -19.98 -9.27
CA GLU A 87 15.34 -21.09 -8.31
C GLU A 87 14.13 -21.97 -8.57
N LEU A 88 12.97 -21.37 -8.85
CA LEU A 88 11.75 -22.11 -9.19
C LEU A 88 11.88 -22.89 -10.48
N LYS A 89 12.50 -22.30 -11.51
CA LYS A 89 12.77 -22.97 -12.79
C LYS A 89 13.76 -24.13 -12.61
N ALA A 90 14.86 -23.91 -11.92
CA ALA A 90 15.84 -24.95 -11.61
C ALA A 90 15.18 -26.11 -10.85
N PHE A 91 14.42 -25.79 -9.80
CA PHE A 91 13.68 -26.78 -9.02
C PHE A 91 12.71 -27.61 -9.88
N ARG A 92 11.99 -26.98 -10.81
CA ARG A 92 11.08 -27.68 -11.72
C ARG A 92 11.83 -28.62 -12.67
N VAL A 93 12.98 -28.20 -13.19
CA VAL A 93 13.81 -29.01 -14.08
C VAL A 93 14.39 -30.20 -13.33
N ASP A 94 15.01 -29.97 -12.18
CA ASP A 94 15.67 -31.02 -11.36
C ASP A 94 14.69 -32.11 -10.93
N HIS A 95 13.44 -31.70 -10.67
CA HIS A 95 12.39 -32.60 -10.22
C HIS A 95 11.41 -33.02 -11.33
N ASN A 96 11.65 -32.57 -12.60
CA ASN A 96 10.82 -32.84 -13.77
C ASN A 96 9.31 -32.55 -13.52
N LEU A 97 9.05 -31.35 -12.96
CA LEU A 97 7.71 -30.88 -12.65
C LEU A 97 7.16 -30.04 -13.81
N SER A 98 6.31 -30.63 -14.65
CA SER A 98 5.70 -29.96 -15.80
C SER A 98 4.39 -29.25 -15.48
N ARG A 99 3.74 -29.59 -14.36
CA ARG A 99 2.49 -28.99 -13.91
C ARG A 99 2.70 -27.73 -13.07
N PRO A 100 1.72 -26.82 -12.98
CA PRO A 100 1.76 -25.73 -12.02
C PRO A 100 1.67 -26.27 -10.59
N ALA A 101 2.22 -25.50 -9.63
CA ALA A 101 2.10 -25.83 -8.20
C ALA A 101 0.64 -25.68 -7.76
N ARG A 102 0.20 -26.62 -6.91
CA ARG A 102 -1.13 -26.62 -6.30
C ARG A 102 -1.00 -26.20 -4.84
N TYR A 103 -1.41 -24.98 -4.54
CA TYR A 103 -1.47 -24.49 -3.16
C TYR A 103 -2.68 -23.56 -3.01
N TYR A 104 -3.22 -23.53 -1.82
CA TYR A 104 -4.34 -22.65 -1.51
C TYR A 104 -3.81 -21.34 -0.91
N SER A 105 -4.25 -20.22 -1.44
CA SER A 105 -3.89 -18.87 -0.95
C SER A 105 -4.51 -18.52 0.42
N GLY A 106 -5.50 -19.26 0.88
CA GLY A 106 -6.24 -18.97 2.11
C GLY A 106 -5.84 -19.86 3.30
N ARG A 107 -4.65 -19.66 3.88
CA ARG A 107 -4.23 -20.41 5.09
C ARG A 107 -5.21 -20.24 6.25
N THR A 108 -5.75 -19.04 6.45
CA THR A 108 -6.73 -18.71 7.48
C THR A 108 -8.04 -19.49 7.33
N TYR A 109 -8.53 -19.63 6.07
CA TYR A 109 -9.74 -20.42 5.81
C TYR A 109 -9.57 -21.89 6.22
N LYS A 110 -8.43 -22.50 5.92
CA LYS A 110 -8.16 -23.90 6.28
C LYS A 110 -8.06 -24.11 7.78
N ILE A 111 -7.41 -23.19 8.52
CA ILE A 111 -7.38 -23.23 9.98
C ILE A 111 -8.81 -23.14 10.54
N GLY A 112 -9.66 -22.29 9.94
CA GLY A 112 -11.07 -22.20 10.32
C GLY A 112 -11.84 -23.51 10.10
N VAL A 113 -11.62 -24.17 8.97
CA VAL A 113 -12.24 -25.48 8.66
C VAL A 113 -11.79 -26.55 9.67
N LEU A 114 -10.48 -26.60 9.97
CA LEU A 114 -9.97 -27.54 10.99
C LEU A 114 -10.56 -27.30 12.37
N PHE A 115 -10.74 -26.03 12.75
CA PHE A 115 -11.36 -25.68 14.01
C PHE A 115 -12.83 -26.13 14.07
N VAL A 116 -13.57 -25.97 12.97
CA VAL A 116 -14.96 -26.48 12.87
C VAL A 116 -14.98 -28.00 12.97
N ILE A 117 -14.07 -28.70 12.28
CA ILE A 117 -13.94 -30.17 12.36
C ILE A 117 -13.70 -30.62 13.79
N LEU A 118 -12.76 -29.97 14.50
CA LEU A 118 -12.44 -30.23 15.89
C LEU A 118 -13.67 -30.06 16.82
N LEU A 119 -14.44 -28.96 16.63
CA LEU A 119 -15.64 -28.73 17.42
C LEU A 119 -16.73 -29.78 17.16
N VAL A 120 -16.93 -30.15 15.89
CA VAL A 120 -17.92 -31.19 15.52
C VAL A 120 -17.51 -32.51 16.11
N GLU A 121 -16.23 -32.92 16.04
CA GLU A 121 -15.72 -34.14 16.66
C GLU A 121 -15.90 -34.10 18.17
N ALA A 122 -15.57 -32.98 18.84
CA ALA A 122 -15.72 -32.85 20.30
C ALA A 122 -17.17 -32.98 20.75
N VAL A 123 -18.12 -32.37 20.01
CA VAL A 123 -19.57 -32.51 20.34
C VAL A 123 -20.06 -33.96 20.15
N LEU A 124 -19.73 -34.58 19.00
CA LEU A 124 -20.14 -35.96 18.72
C LEU A 124 -19.57 -36.93 19.75
N ASN A 125 -18.27 -36.86 20.05
CA ASN A 125 -17.61 -37.71 21.02
C ASN A 125 -18.05 -37.40 22.45
N GLY A 126 -18.33 -36.11 22.76
CA GLY A 126 -18.81 -35.69 24.08
C GLY A 126 -20.13 -36.33 24.50
N VAL A 127 -21.05 -36.57 23.56
CA VAL A 127 -22.30 -37.28 23.80
C VAL A 127 -22.02 -38.72 24.21
N PHE A 128 -21.00 -39.37 23.62
CA PHE A 128 -20.62 -40.73 23.98
C PHE A 128 -19.91 -40.84 25.34
N LEU A 129 -19.11 -39.81 25.70
CA LEU A 129 -18.35 -39.78 26.95
C LEU A 129 -19.17 -39.27 28.16
N SER A 130 -20.27 -38.55 27.91
CA SER A 130 -21.07 -37.91 28.97
C SER A 130 -21.60 -38.81 30.07
N LYS A 131 -21.81 -40.10 29.79
CA LYS A 131 -22.40 -41.04 30.75
C LYS A 131 -21.46 -41.47 31.89
N GLY A 132 -20.17 -41.32 31.73
CA GLY A 132 -19.18 -41.64 32.76
C GLY A 132 -18.53 -40.41 33.39
N SER A 133 -18.79 -39.22 32.86
CA SER A 133 -18.18 -38.00 33.35
C SER A 133 -18.92 -37.46 34.59
N GLU A 134 -18.16 -37.06 35.62
CA GLU A 134 -18.70 -36.45 36.86
C GLU A 134 -19.52 -35.18 36.58
N PHE A 135 -19.17 -34.44 35.54
CA PHE A 135 -19.85 -33.21 35.11
C PHE A 135 -20.87 -33.46 33.98
N GLY A 136 -21.27 -34.69 33.74
CA GLY A 136 -22.26 -35.07 32.73
C GLY A 136 -21.84 -34.64 31.31
N LEU A 137 -22.75 -34.00 30.53
CA LEU A 137 -22.50 -33.63 29.15
C LEU A 137 -21.33 -32.64 29.00
N ILE A 138 -21.20 -31.68 29.90
CA ILE A 138 -20.14 -30.67 29.86
C ILE A 138 -18.76 -31.32 30.07
N GLY A 139 -18.64 -32.22 31.05
CA GLY A 139 -17.41 -32.97 31.27
C GLY A 139 -17.07 -33.86 30.08
N GLY A 140 -18.05 -34.59 29.54
CA GLY A 140 -17.87 -35.42 28.36
C GLY A 140 -17.42 -34.63 27.13
N ILE A 141 -17.93 -33.38 26.89
CA ILE A 141 -17.48 -32.52 25.80
C ILE A 141 -16.02 -32.06 26.03
N PHE A 142 -15.66 -31.73 27.28
CA PHE A 142 -14.30 -31.33 27.61
C PHE A 142 -13.28 -32.45 27.38
N GLU A 143 -13.58 -33.65 27.83
CA GLU A 143 -12.76 -34.85 27.56
C GLU A 143 -12.67 -35.13 26.05
N ALA A 144 -13.80 -35.04 25.35
CA ALA A 144 -13.84 -35.22 23.90
C ALA A 144 -13.03 -34.17 23.15
N LEU A 145 -12.99 -32.91 23.64
CA LEU A 145 -12.19 -31.85 23.05
C LEU A 145 -10.69 -32.14 23.09
N ILE A 146 -10.23 -32.75 24.20
CA ILE A 146 -8.83 -33.16 24.31
C ILE A 146 -8.53 -34.29 23.32
N ILE A 147 -9.40 -35.29 23.24
CA ILE A 147 -9.26 -36.43 22.33
C ILE A 147 -9.29 -35.96 20.86
N ALA A 148 -10.25 -35.11 20.50
CA ALA A 148 -10.38 -34.54 19.19
C ALA A 148 -9.12 -33.69 18.81
N SER A 149 -8.58 -32.92 19.76
CA SER A 149 -7.35 -32.15 19.54
C SER A 149 -6.18 -33.07 19.21
N ILE A 150 -6.03 -34.21 19.93
CA ILE A 150 -4.97 -35.18 19.64
C ILE A 150 -5.17 -35.79 18.25
N ASN A 151 -6.39 -36.21 17.91
CA ASN A 151 -6.72 -36.79 16.61
C ASN A 151 -6.40 -35.82 15.44
N VAL A 152 -6.82 -34.55 15.56
CA VAL A 152 -6.61 -33.52 14.53
C VAL A 152 -5.13 -33.20 14.41
N ILE A 153 -4.43 -32.93 15.51
CA ILE A 153 -2.98 -32.62 15.48
C ILE A 153 -2.18 -33.80 14.90
N TRP A 154 -2.50 -35.00 15.29
CA TRP A 154 -1.83 -36.21 14.82
C TRP A 154 -2.11 -36.47 13.34
N GLY A 155 -3.37 -36.37 12.92
CA GLY A 155 -3.76 -36.46 11.53
C GLY A 155 -3.02 -35.42 10.67
N LEU A 156 -3.02 -34.13 11.07
CA LEU A 156 -2.28 -33.10 10.42
C LEU A 156 -0.78 -33.39 10.30
N ALA A 157 -0.17 -33.91 11.37
CA ALA A 157 1.25 -34.29 11.37
C ALA A 157 1.53 -35.39 10.32
N ILE A 158 0.71 -36.43 10.25
CA ILE A 158 0.83 -37.48 9.21
C ILE A 158 0.65 -36.87 7.83
N GLY A 159 -0.38 -36.04 7.65
CA GLY A 159 -0.69 -35.36 6.38
C GLY A 159 0.43 -34.44 5.89
N ARG A 160 1.04 -33.68 6.79
CA ARG A 160 2.07 -32.68 6.46
C ARG A 160 3.47 -33.27 6.35
N LEU A 161 3.81 -34.28 7.14
CA LEU A 161 5.17 -34.79 7.25
C LEU A 161 5.38 -36.14 6.55
N ALA A 162 4.39 -37.01 6.54
CA ALA A 162 4.53 -38.36 6.01
C ALA A 162 4.03 -38.50 4.57
N LEU A 163 2.80 -38.05 4.27
CA LEU A 163 2.18 -38.21 2.96
C LEU A 163 2.94 -37.54 1.82
N PRO A 164 3.48 -36.29 1.96
CA PRO A 164 4.23 -35.66 0.88
C PRO A 164 5.50 -36.42 0.49
N ARG A 165 6.11 -37.19 1.43
CA ARG A 165 7.32 -38.01 1.14
C ARG A 165 7.06 -39.11 0.12
N LEU A 166 5.82 -39.56 -0.02
CA LEU A 166 5.43 -40.54 -1.03
C LEU A 166 5.51 -39.99 -2.46
N ALA A 167 5.41 -38.65 -2.62
CA ALA A 167 5.50 -37.97 -3.91
C ALA A 167 6.95 -37.75 -4.39
N TYR A 168 7.96 -37.89 -3.50
CA TYR A 168 9.36 -37.76 -3.90
C TYR A 168 9.78 -38.85 -4.90
N ARG A 169 10.74 -38.53 -5.76
CA ARG A 169 11.33 -39.49 -6.71
C ARG A 169 12.30 -40.46 -6.06
N GLY A 170 13.01 -40.00 -5.02
CA GLY A 170 14.02 -40.78 -4.32
C GLY A 170 13.39 -41.97 -3.57
N LEU A 171 13.91 -43.18 -3.81
CA LEU A 171 13.44 -44.41 -3.18
C LEU A 171 13.51 -44.35 -1.64
N VAL A 172 14.59 -43.81 -1.10
CA VAL A 172 14.78 -43.64 0.36
C VAL A 172 13.68 -42.77 0.96
N SER A 173 13.33 -41.65 0.32
CA SER A 173 12.25 -40.78 0.80
C SER A 173 10.90 -41.45 0.76
N LYS A 174 10.61 -42.24 -0.28
CA LYS A 174 9.37 -43.00 -0.38
C LYS A 174 9.27 -44.08 0.74
N ILE A 175 10.36 -44.83 0.94
CA ILE A 175 10.39 -45.83 2.01
C ILE A 175 10.16 -45.17 3.38
N LEU A 176 10.85 -44.06 3.65
CA LEU A 176 10.65 -43.31 4.87
C LEU A 176 9.21 -42.77 4.98
N GLY A 177 8.62 -42.30 3.90
CA GLY A 177 7.21 -41.89 3.85
C GLY A 177 6.26 -43.02 4.19
N ILE A 178 6.46 -44.21 3.59
CA ILE A 178 5.66 -45.43 3.89
C ILE A 178 5.77 -45.79 5.34
N VAL A 179 7.00 -45.86 5.89
CA VAL A 179 7.22 -46.20 7.31
C VAL A 179 6.53 -45.18 8.23
N LEU A 180 6.63 -43.89 7.95
CA LEU A 180 5.97 -42.89 8.76
C LEU A 180 4.44 -42.93 8.67
N VAL A 181 3.86 -43.24 7.52
CA VAL A 181 2.41 -43.42 7.35
C VAL A 181 1.93 -44.62 8.12
N ILE A 182 2.60 -45.78 8.00
CA ILE A 182 2.24 -47.02 8.73
C ILE A 182 2.38 -46.79 10.22
N PHE A 183 3.50 -46.23 10.69
CA PHE A 183 3.74 -45.98 12.10
C PHE A 183 2.74 -44.95 12.66
N GLY A 184 2.55 -43.83 11.96
CA GLY A 184 1.60 -42.80 12.37
C GLY A 184 0.15 -43.33 12.37
N GLY A 185 -0.22 -44.11 11.35
CA GLY A 185 -1.53 -44.78 11.28
C GLY A 185 -1.75 -45.78 12.39
N ALA A 186 -0.72 -46.59 12.71
CA ALA A 186 -0.80 -47.56 13.84
C ALA A 186 -0.96 -46.84 15.20
N LEU A 187 -0.27 -45.70 15.40
CA LEU A 187 -0.45 -44.92 16.63
C LEU A 187 -1.84 -44.26 16.69
N ALA A 188 -2.36 -43.72 15.59
CA ALA A 188 -3.72 -43.19 15.54
C ALA A 188 -4.76 -44.27 15.82
N PHE A 189 -4.57 -45.44 15.24
CA PHE A 189 -5.42 -46.62 15.47
C PHE A 189 -5.39 -47.04 16.94
N GLY A 190 -4.20 -47.25 17.52
CA GLY A 190 -4.02 -47.62 18.92
C GLY A 190 -4.60 -46.60 19.90
N PHE A 191 -4.41 -45.30 19.62
CA PHE A 191 -4.99 -44.24 20.43
C PHE A 191 -6.52 -44.28 20.42
N ASN A 192 -7.15 -44.33 19.26
CA ASN A 192 -8.61 -44.37 19.15
C ASN A 192 -9.19 -45.65 19.71
N LEU A 193 -8.48 -46.79 19.60
CA LEU A 193 -8.86 -48.05 20.22
C LEU A 193 -8.79 -47.96 21.76
N GLY A 194 -7.75 -47.31 22.29
CA GLY A 194 -7.62 -47.01 23.71
C GLY A 194 -8.76 -46.12 24.24
N VAL A 195 -9.14 -45.08 23.48
CA VAL A 195 -10.28 -44.21 23.81
C VAL A 195 -11.59 -45.01 23.84
N ALA A 196 -11.78 -45.96 22.92
CA ALA A 196 -12.96 -46.84 22.90
C ALA A 196 -13.01 -47.79 24.13
N HIS A 197 -11.88 -48.37 24.55
CA HIS A 197 -11.77 -49.15 25.79
C HIS A 197 -12.02 -48.27 27.00
N TYR A 198 -11.46 -47.06 27.06
CA TYR A 198 -11.67 -46.10 28.12
C TYR A 198 -13.16 -45.77 28.30
N ARG A 199 -13.88 -45.50 27.23
CA ARG A 199 -15.32 -45.29 27.27
C ARG A 199 -16.07 -46.51 27.82
N THR A 200 -15.69 -47.70 27.40
CA THR A 200 -16.33 -48.96 27.91
C THR A 200 -16.11 -49.11 29.40
N ALA A 201 -14.89 -48.88 29.88
CA ALA A 201 -14.53 -48.91 31.29
C ALA A 201 -15.27 -47.85 32.13
N MET A 202 -15.34 -46.60 31.62
CA MET A 202 -16.09 -45.50 32.23
C MET A 202 -17.58 -45.81 32.46
N SER A 203 -18.17 -46.64 31.63
CA SER A 203 -19.59 -47.03 31.79
C SER A 203 -19.79 -48.08 32.90
N GLY A 204 -18.72 -48.71 33.39
CA GLY A 204 -18.72 -49.66 34.49
C GLY A 204 -18.21 -49.07 35.80
N ASP A 205 -16.93 -48.80 35.90
CA ASP A 205 -16.27 -48.15 37.02
C ASP A 205 -15.47 -46.90 36.58
N PRO A 206 -16.02 -45.69 36.78
CA PRO A 206 -15.35 -44.47 36.40
C PRO A 206 -14.01 -44.19 37.11
N PHE A 207 -13.84 -44.63 38.36
CA PHE A 207 -12.62 -44.38 39.14
C PHE A 207 -11.42 -45.18 38.66
N GLU A 208 -11.65 -46.41 38.18
CA GLU A 208 -10.59 -47.29 37.67
C GLU A 208 -10.57 -47.34 36.12
N ALA A 209 -11.36 -46.54 35.46
CA ALA A 209 -11.57 -46.59 34.01
C ALA A 209 -10.28 -46.59 33.19
N SER A 210 -9.29 -45.76 33.54
CA SER A 210 -8.01 -45.71 32.84
C SER A 210 -7.18 -47.01 32.99
N LEU A 211 -7.17 -47.60 34.18
CA LEU A 211 -6.45 -48.82 34.44
C LEU A 211 -7.11 -50.02 33.73
N ILE A 212 -8.44 -50.12 33.84
CA ILE A 212 -9.24 -51.16 33.17
C ILE A 212 -9.09 -51.04 31.64
N ALA A 213 -9.15 -49.81 31.09
CA ALA A 213 -8.96 -49.59 29.66
C ALA A 213 -7.59 -50.05 29.18
N TYR A 214 -6.52 -49.72 29.92
CA TYR A 214 -5.16 -50.14 29.61
C TYR A 214 -5.02 -51.66 29.63
N GLN A 215 -5.52 -52.33 30.68
CA GLN A 215 -5.45 -53.79 30.80
C GLN A 215 -6.24 -54.47 29.68
N THR A 216 -7.46 -54.01 29.38
CA THR A 216 -8.31 -54.63 28.35
C THR A 216 -7.76 -54.38 26.95
N LEU A 217 -7.17 -53.22 26.70
CA LEU A 217 -6.51 -52.91 25.43
C LEU A 217 -5.34 -53.88 25.15
N ILE A 218 -4.54 -54.24 26.16
CA ILE A 218 -3.41 -55.16 25.99
C ILE A 218 -3.87 -56.62 25.89
N LEU A 219 -4.78 -57.04 26.76
CA LEU A 219 -5.17 -58.42 26.82
C LEU A 219 -6.20 -58.83 25.75
N HIS A 220 -7.09 -57.92 25.42
CA HIS A 220 -8.19 -58.14 24.47
C HIS A 220 -8.43 -56.93 23.60
N PRO A 221 -7.50 -56.54 22.69
CA PRO A 221 -7.55 -55.26 21.95
C PRO A 221 -8.85 -55.05 21.16
N PHE A 222 -9.48 -56.13 20.69
CA PHE A 222 -10.75 -56.04 19.96
C PHE A 222 -11.96 -56.50 20.81
N GLY A 223 -11.77 -56.69 22.13
CA GLY A 223 -12.80 -57.14 23.07
C GLY A 223 -13.76 -56.04 23.52
N ILE A 224 -14.12 -55.12 22.68
CA ILE A 224 -15.07 -54.03 22.95
C ILE A 224 -16.49 -54.56 22.76
N GLY A 225 -17.22 -54.75 23.87
CA GLY A 225 -18.59 -55.27 23.86
C GLY A 225 -19.68 -54.24 23.54
N ASP A 226 -19.38 -52.96 23.58
CA ASP A 226 -20.36 -51.88 23.38
C ASP A 226 -20.23 -51.24 22.00
N ILE A 227 -21.33 -51.23 21.25
CA ILE A 227 -21.40 -50.63 19.90
C ILE A 227 -21.12 -49.13 19.90
N LYS A 228 -21.41 -48.42 21.01
CA LYS A 228 -21.13 -46.99 21.14
C LYS A 228 -19.63 -46.70 21.25
N SER A 229 -18.88 -47.60 21.89
CA SER A 229 -17.42 -47.50 21.95
C SER A 229 -16.78 -47.74 20.58
N TRP A 230 -17.32 -48.68 19.80
CA TRP A 230 -16.96 -48.82 18.39
C TRP A 230 -17.31 -47.56 17.57
N GLY A 231 -18.47 -46.93 17.84
CA GLY A 231 -18.85 -45.63 17.22
C GLY A 231 -17.81 -44.56 17.50
N LEU A 232 -17.35 -44.42 18.75
CA LEU A 232 -16.31 -43.47 19.14
C LEU A 232 -14.98 -43.73 18.42
N PHE A 233 -14.55 -44.99 18.31
CA PHE A 233 -13.38 -45.39 17.55
C PHE A 233 -13.47 -44.97 16.08
N PHE A 234 -14.56 -45.29 15.39
CA PHE A 234 -14.72 -44.96 13.99
C PHE A 234 -14.82 -43.43 13.73
N ILE A 235 -15.48 -42.72 14.64
CA ILE A 235 -15.53 -41.24 14.55
C ILE A 235 -14.12 -40.65 14.66
N GLY A 236 -13.35 -41.02 15.68
CA GLY A 236 -11.99 -40.53 15.87
C GLY A 236 -11.07 -40.88 14.70
N MET A 237 -11.13 -42.11 14.19
CA MET A 237 -10.36 -42.51 13.00
C MET A 237 -10.76 -41.75 11.76
N THR A 238 -12.04 -41.43 11.57
CA THR A 238 -12.54 -40.65 10.43
C THR A 238 -12.01 -39.22 10.49
N PHE A 239 -12.13 -38.55 11.64
CA PHE A 239 -11.64 -37.18 11.79
C PHE A 239 -10.12 -37.09 11.71
N SER A 240 -9.38 -38.05 12.28
CA SER A 240 -7.93 -38.12 12.09
C SER A 240 -7.54 -38.28 10.62
N SER A 241 -8.28 -39.10 9.86
CA SER A 241 -8.06 -39.28 8.42
C SER A 241 -8.39 -38.02 7.62
N ILE A 242 -9.48 -37.33 7.94
CA ILE A 242 -9.85 -36.05 7.31
C ILE A 242 -8.76 -35.00 7.59
N ALA A 243 -8.30 -34.94 8.85
CA ALA A 243 -7.20 -34.02 9.21
C ALA A 243 -5.89 -34.34 8.45
N ALA A 244 -5.61 -35.66 8.27
CA ALA A 244 -4.44 -36.05 7.45
C ALA A 244 -4.58 -35.68 5.99
N LEU A 245 -5.74 -35.84 5.38
CA LEU A 245 -6.01 -35.40 4.02
C LEU A 245 -5.91 -33.87 3.89
N ASP A 246 -6.47 -33.14 4.83
CA ASP A 246 -6.38 -31.68 4.82
C ASP A 246 -4.94 -31.19 5.01
N GLY A 247 -4.18 -31.80 5.92
CA GLY A 247 -2.75 -31.54 6.10
C GLY A 247 -1.93 -31.79 4.82
N TRP A 248 -2.27 -32.86 4.09
CA TRP A 248 -1.64 -33.16 2.79
C TRP A 248 -2.02 -32.14 1.70
N LEU A 249 -3.25 -31.68 1.69
CA LEU A 249 -3.77 -30.71 0.73
C LEU A 249 -3.44 -29.24 1.09
N MET A 250 -2.82 -28.99 2.25
CA MET A 250 -2.42 -27.63 2.66
C MET A 250 -1.36 -27.01 1.78
N ASP A 251 -0.57 -27.84 1.11
CA ASP A 251 0.48 -27.38 0.21
C ASP A 251 0.55 -28.29 -1.03
N ASP A 252 1.44 -27.96 -1.98
CA ASP A 252 1.67 -28.86 -3.11
C ASP A 252 2.09 -30.25 -2.62
N PRO A 253 1.53 -31.32 -3.20
CA PRO A 253 1.93 -32.70 -2.86
C PRO A 253 3.43 -32.94 -3.04
N TYR A 254 4.11 -32.18 -3.93
CA TYR A 254 5.55 -32.25 -4.05
C TYR A 254 6.21 -31.28 -3.07
N PRO A 255 6.96 -31.78 -2.09
CA PRO A 255 7.51 -30.95 -1.02
C PRO A 255 8.41 -29.83 -1.52
N GLY A 256 8.18 -28.62 -1.04
CA GLY A 256 8.95 -27.42 -1.40
C GLY A 256 8.50 -26.72 -2.68
N TYR A 257 7.68 -27.37 -3.53
CA TYR A 257 7.24 -26.76 -4.77
C TYR A 257 6.27 -25.59 -4.54
N GLY A 258 5.27 -25.81 -3.67
CA GLY A 258 4.33 -24.75 -3.30
C GLY A 258 5.01 -23.57 -2.60
N GLN A 259 6.00 -23.84 -1.72
CA GLN A 259 6.76 -22.78 -1.04
C GLN A 259 7.54 -21.90 -2.02
N ARG A 260 8.33 -22.49 -2.94
CA ARG A 260 9.09 -21.73 -3.93
C ARG A 260 8.20 -20.93 -4.88
N THR A 261 7.06 -21.51 -5.24
CA THR A 261 6.09 -20.81 -6.09
C THR A 261 5.50 -19.60 -5.36
N ARG A 262 5.16 -19.74 -4.05
CA ARG A 262 4.70 -18.59 -3.25
C ARG A 262 5.78 -17.51 -3.13
N GLN A 263 7.01 -17.86 -2.85
CA GLN A 263 8.13 -16.91 -2.75
C GLN A 263 8.28 -16.11 -4.05
N ASN A 264 8.20 -16.77 -5.20
CA ASN A 264 8.27 -16.08 -6.49
C ASN A 264 7.06 -15.16 -6.72
N VAL A 265 5.85 -15.60 -6.36
CA VAL A 265 4.63 -14.76 -6.47
C VAL A 265 4.70 -13.57 -5.51
N GLU A 266 5.15 -13.76 -4.28
CA GLU A 266 5.33 -12.70 -3.28
C GLU A 266 6.36 -11.66 -3.75
N ALA A 267 7.51 -12.10 -4.27
CA ALA A 267 8.51 -11.21 -4.85
C ALA A 267 7.97 -10.42 -6.05
N LEU A 268 7.21 -11.07 -6.94
CA LEU A 268 6.59 -10.42 -8.10
C LEU A 268 5.54 -9.39 -7.67
N ASN A 269 4.72 -9.72 -6.67
CA ASN A 269 3.72 -8.79 -6.14
C ASN A 269 4.39 -7.57 -5.50
N ALA A 270 5.41 -7.76 -4.65
CA ALA A 270 6.17 -6.69 -4.03
C ALA A 270 6.84 -5.78 -5.08
N TYR A 271 7.43 -6.36 -6.14
CA TYR A 271 7.97 -5.57 -7.26
C TYR A 271 6.90 -4.75 -7.97
N THR A 272 5.73 -5.35 -8.20
CA THR A 272 4.63 -4.69 -8.92
C THR A 272 4.00 -3.58 -8.10
N GLU A 273 3.86 -3.78 -6.79
CA GLU A 273 3.35 -2.80 -5.83
C GLU A 273 4.28 -1.59 -5.74
N LEU A 274 5.57 -1.80 -5.49
CA LEU A 274 6.58 -0.73 -5.48
C LEU A 274 6.61 0.04 -6.81
N LYS A 275 6.53 -0.68 -7.95
CA LYS A 275 6.46 -0.03 -9.27
C LYS A 275 5.23 0.87 -9.40
N GLY A 276 4.08 0.44 -8.88
CA GLY A 276 2.86 1.24 -8.84
C GLY A 276 3.04 2.51 -8.00
N GLU A 277 3.53 2.36 -6.77
CA GLU A 277 3.79 3.48 -5.86
C GLU A 277 4.73 4.53 -6.46
N LEU A 278 5.83 4.10 -7.09
CA LEU A 278 6.77 5.01 -7.73
C LEU A 278 6.18 5.73 -8.95
N LEU A 279 5.27 5.09 -9.70
CA LEU A 279 4.57 5.75 -10.80
C LEU A 279 3.59 6.80 -10.29
N ASP A 280 2.87 6.52 -9.21
CA ASP A 280 1.95 7.45 -8.57
C ASP A 280 2.70 8.66 -7.98
N GLU A 281 3.87 8.45 -7.37
CA GLU A 281 4.74 9.54 -6.90
C GLU A 281 5.23 10.44 -8.04
N ILE A 282 5.66 9.84 -9.16
CA ILE A 282 6.10 10.60 -10.35
C ILE A 282 4.95 11.42 -10.94
N GLU A 283 3.74 10.85 -10.99
CA GLU A 283 2.54 11.56 -11.44
C GLU A 283 2.19 12.70 -10.48
N GLY A 284 2.35 12.51 -9.18
CA GLY A 284 2.21 13.57 -8.16
C GLY A 284 3.17 14.74 -8.41
N ILE A 285 4.46 14.48 -8.59
CA ILE A 285 5.47 15.49 -8.88
C ILE A 285 5.14 16.27 -10.16
N LYS A 286 4.69 15.57 -11.22
CA LYS A 286 4.26 16.20 -12.47
C LYS A 286 3.08 17.14 -12.23
N ASN A 287 2.04 16.69 -11.54
CA ASN A 287 0.84 17.49 -11.30
C ASN A 287 1.15 18.73 -10.45
N ASP A 288 1.99 18.60 -9.42
CA ASP A 288 2.45 19.73 -8.60
C ASP A 288 3.25 20.74 -9.42
N ALA A 289 4.09 20.27 -10.35
CA ALA A 289 4.84 21.14 -11.24
C ALA A 289 3.92 21.88 -12.24
N GLU A 290 2.94 21.20 -12.82
CA GLU A 290 1.92 21.78 -13.70
C GLU A 290 1.12 22.87 -12.97
N GLU A 291 0.64 22.60 -11.76
CA GLU A 291 -0.09 23.57 -10.94
C GLU A 291 0.75 24.84 -10.65
N LYS A 292 2.01 24.65 -10.26
CA LYS A 292 2.93 25.78 -10.01
C LYS A 292 3.17 26.63 -11.28
N ILE A 293 3.33 25.98 -12.43
CA ILE A 293 3.53 26.65 -13.72
C ILE A 293 2.28 27.46 -14.09
N ASP A 294 1.09 26.89 -13.92
CA ASP A 294 -0.18 27.57 -14.19
C ASP A 294 -0.38 28.81 -13.28
N GLN A 295 -0.08 28.67 -12.00
CA GLN A 295 -0.12 29.79 -11.06
C GLN A 295 0.84 30.92 -11.45
N LEU A 296 2.06 30.57 -11.89
CA LEU A 296 3.04 31.55 -12.37
C LEU A 296 2.60 32.17 -13.70
N ALA A 297 2.02 31.43 -14.62
CA ALA A 297 1.46 31.93 -15.86
C ALA A 297 0.34 32.97 -15.63
N MET A 298 -0.55 32.71 -14.68
CA MET A 298 -1.58 33.68 -14.27
C MET A 298 -0.97 34.94 -13.69
N LYS A 299 0.02 34.83 -12.79
CA LYS A 299 0.74 36.01 -12.26
C LYS A 299 1.41 36.83 -13.35
N VAL A 300 2.03 36.17 -14.35
CA VAL A 300 2.63 36.87 -15.50
C VAL A 300 1.57 37.61 -16.30
N LYS A 301 0.43 36.99 -16.55
CA LYS A 301 -0.69 37.60 -17.24
C LYS A 301 -1.19 38.87 -16.51
N ASP A 302 -1.47 38.74 -15.20
CA ASP A 302 -1.94 39.86 -14.37
C ASP A 302 -0.94 41.03 -14.37
N ARG A 303 0.35 40.71 -14.24
CA ARG A 303 1.41 41.74 -14.31
C ARG A 303 1.51 42.44 -15.67
N ARG A 304 1.33 41.69 -16.75
CA ARG A 304 1.28 42.30 -18.11
C ARG A 304 0.09 43.23 -18.27
N GLU A 305 -1.09 42.87 -17.78
CA GLU A 305 -2.29 43.69 -17.79
C GLU A 305 -2.11 44.95 -16.95
N GLU A 306 -1.53 44.83 -15.76
CA GLU A 306 -1.17 45.97 -14.90
C GLU A 306 -0.20 46.95 -15.62
N LEU A 307 0.90 46.44 -16.19
CA LEU A 307 1.85 47.21 -16.93
C LEU A 307 1.21 47.92 -18.15
N ALA A 308 0.36 47.24 -18.90
CA ALA A 308 -0.38 47.82 -20.02
C ALA A 308 -1.29 48.98 -19.56
N SER A 309 -1.99 48.80 -18.43
CA SER A 309 -2.85 49.84 -17.84
C SER A 309 -2.04 51.06 -17.37
N LEU A 310 -0.88 50.86 -16.75
CA LEU A 310 0.01 51.91 -16.30
C LEU A 310 0.58 52.69 -17.50
N LEU A 311 0.95 52.00 -18.57
CA LEU A 311 1.43 52.61 -19.81
C LEU A 311 0.36 53.55 -20.42
N VAL A 312 -0.89 53.06 -20.55
CA VAL A 312 -2.01 53.85 -21.08
C VAL A 312 -2.25 55.09 -20.22
N ARG A 313 -2.24 54.95 -18.88
CA ARG A 313 -2.41 56.09 -17.96
C ARG A 313 -1.27 57.10 -18.05
N SER A 314 -0.02 56.63 -18.14
CA SER A 314 1.14 57.47 -18.32
C SER A 314 1.09 58.25 -19.63
N LEU A 315 0.73 57.61 -20.76
CA LEU A 315 0.56 58.26 -22.07
C LEU A 315 -0.60 59.26 -22.06
N THR A 316 -1.69 58.95 -21.36
CA THR A 316 -2.84 59.85 -21.20
C THR A 316 -2.43 61.12 -20.42
N LEU A 317 -1.71 60.95 -19.31
CA LEU A 317 -1.19 62.06 -18.51
C LEU A 317 -0.24 62.94 -19.32
N ARG A 318 0.65 62.35 -20.10
CA ARG A 318 1.55 63.04 -20.98
C ARG A 318 0.77 63.88 -22.04
N ARG A 319 -0.22 63.32 -22.68
CA ARG A 319 -1.07 64.00 -23.66
C ARG A 319 -1.84 65.16 -23.02
N GLN A 320 -2.38 64.99 -21.85
CA GLN A 320 -3.05 66.07 -21.11
C GLN A 320 -2.09 67.22 -20.77
N PHE A 321 -0.88 66.89 -20.36
CA PHE A 321 0.14 67.90 -20.08
C PHE A 321 0.52 68.67 -21.33
N GLU A 322 0.80 68.00 -22.46
CA GLU A 322 1.12 68.58 -23.73
C GLU A 322 -0.01 69.50 -24.22
N GLN A 323 -1.26 69.14 -24.11
CA GLN A 323 -2.43 69.94 -24.46
C GLN A 323 -2.56 71.17 -23.58
N HIS A 324 -2.40 71.07 -22.30
CA HIS A 324 -2.46 72.18 -21.35
C HIS A 324 -1.29 73.17 -21.62
N PHE A 325 -0.11 72.64 -21.79
CA PHE A 325 1.06 73.48 -22.06
C PHE A 325 0.90 74.28 -23.36
N SER A 326 0.49 73.65 -24.43
CA SER A 326 0.18 74.30 -25.69
C SER A 326 -0.91 75.39 -25.59
N HIS A 327 -1.94 75.15 -24.76
CA HIS A 327 -3.02 76.09 -24.52
C HIS A 327 -2.51 77.34 -23.76
N ILE A 328 -1.66 77.13 -22.74
CA ILE A 328 -1.03 78.25 -22.00
C ILE A 328 -0.15 79.08 -22.97
N GLU A 329 0.71 78.45 -23.76
CA GLU A 329 1.58 79.13 -24.74
C GLU A 329 0.79 79.97 -25.73
N LEU A 330 -0.31 79.41 -26.27
CA LEU A 330 -1.20 80.18 -27.18
C LEU A 330 -1.85 81.37 -26.50
N THR A 331 -2.29 81.21 -25.28
CA THR A 331 -2.96 82.30 -24.53
C THR A 331 -1.98 83.43 -24.16
N VAL A 332 -0.77 83.05 -23.77
CA VAL A 332 0.28 84.02 -23.46
C VAL A 332 0.67 84.81 -24.73
N ASN A 333 0.91 84.10 -25.82
CA ASN A 333 1.27 84.80 -27.12
C ASN A 333 0.13 85.68 -27.56
N ALA A 334 -1.13 85.37 -27.39
CA ALA A 334 -2.26 86.25 -27.71
C ALA A 334 -2.35 87.44 -26.77
N ALA A 335 -2.03 87.28 -25.49
CA ALA A 335 -2.01 88.38 -24.52
C ALA A 335 -0.85 89.34 -24.72
N LEU A 336 0.31 88.85 -25.19
CA LEU A 336 1.48 89.71 -25.54
C LEU A 336 1.33 90.40 -26.87
N ALA A 337 0.45 89.92 -27.74
CA ALA A 337 0.20 90.56 -29.08
C ALA A 337 -0.93 91.61 -29.07
N ALA A 338 -1.69 91.69 -27.99
CA ALA A 338 -2.80 92.64 -27.78
C ALA A 338 -2.34 93.87 -27.05
#